data_997f22cbe49035bc761ab18b696e5df6
#
_entry.id   997f22cbe49035bc761ab18b696e5df6
#
_cell.length_a   1.000
_cell.length_b   1.000
_cell.length_c   1.000
_cell.angle_alpha   90.00
_cell.angle_beta   90.00
_cell.angle_gamma   90.00
#
_symmetry.space_group_name_H-M   'P 1'
#
loop_
_entity.id
_entity.type
_entity.pdbx_description
1 polymer ?
#
loop_
_entity_poly.entity_id
_entity_poly.type
_entity_poly.pdbx_seq_one_letter_code
_entity_poly.pdbx_strand_id
1 'polypeptide(L)'
;MTRGYNKPLYILPFDHRGSFETKMFGWEGVLTPGQTAQIAAAKRVIYDGFIAAIASGVTKEKAGILVDEQFGAAILHDAKARGFTTACPAEKSGQEEFDFEYGDDFAAHIELFQPTFCKVLVRYNPEGDQALNRRQSARLKRLSDYLHGSSQSLFMFELLVPPEKSQLDEFKGDKKAYDLDLRPSLMVQAIQDLQGAQVEPDVWKIEGLDQREDCARVVSVARRDGRDDVGCIILGRGEDDKKVREWLATAASVPGFVGFAVGRTDFWEPLVGWLAKKITREDAVAEVARRYR
;
A
#
# COMPACT_ATOMS: atom_id res chain seq x y z
N MET A 1 22.23 -3.95 -7.96
CA MET A 1 20.99 -4.35 -8.65
C MET A 1 20.48 -3.15 -9.44
N THR A 2 19.87 -3.36 -10.60
CA THR A 2 19.11 -2.30 -11.28
C THR A 2 17.94 -1.90 -10.39
N ARG A 3 17.82 -0.60 -10.09
CA ARG A 3 16.69 -0.05 -9.30
C ARG A 3 15.43 -0.09 -10.15
N GLY A 4 14.32 -0.41 -9.51
CA GLY A 4 13.00 -0.37 -10.13
C GLY A 4 12.35 -1.74 -10.34
N TYR A 5 11.04 -1.68 -10.56
CA TYR A 5 10.19 -2.83 -10.87
C TYR A 5 9.13 -2.39 -11.89
N ASN A 6 9.20 -2.93 -13.10
CA ASN A 6 8.36 -2.53 -14.23
C ASN A 6 7.43 -3.65 -14.74
N LYS A 7 7.30 -4.76 -13.98
CA LYS A 7 6.43 -5.88 -14.35
C LYS A 7 5.00 -5.66 -13.82
N PRO A 8 3.97 -6.24 -14.46
CA PRO A 8 2.61 -6.18 -13.94
C PRO A 8 2.51 -6.61 -12.48
N LEU A 9 1.80 -5.82 -11.65
CA LEU A 9 1.73 -6.01 -10.20
C LEU A 9 0.31 -5.72 -9.68
N TYR A 10 -0.43 -6.78 -9.37
CA TYR A 10 -1.81 -6.73 -8.88
C TYR A 10 -1.82 -7.22 -7.43
N ILE A 11 -1.86 -6.29 -6.48
CA ILE A 11 -1.74 -6.61 -5.06
C ILE A 11 -3.11 -6.56 -4.39
N LEU A 12 -3.43 -7.60 -3.62
CA LEU A 12 -4.49 -7.59 -2.62
C LEU A 12 -3.91 -7.12 -1.29
N PRO A 13 -4.13 -5.84 -0.87
CA PRO A 13 -3.61 -5.33 0.39
C PRO A 13 -4.59 -5.57 1.55
N PHE A 14 -4.13 -6.21 2.60
CA PHE A 14 -4.83 -6.39 3.88
C PHE A 14 -3.89 -6.23 5.08
N ASP A 15 -2.90 -5.36 4.92
CA ASP A 15 -1.92 -4.96 5.95
C ASP A 15 -2.48 -3.99 7.00
N HIS A 16 -3.73 -3.57 6.86
CA HIS A 16 -4.40 -2.69 7.81
C HIS A 16 -4.43 -3.33 9.20
N ARG A 17 -3.85 -2.69 10.20
CA ARG A 17 -3.83 -3.12 11.61
C ARG A 17 -4.92 -2.39 12.40
N GLY A 18 -4.77 -1.11 12.64
CA GLY A 18 -5.73 -0.31 13.39
C GLY A 18 -7.16 -0.32 12.83
N SER A 19 -7.35 -0.43 11.50
CA SER A 19 -8.70 -0.55 10.92
C SER A 19 -9.37 -1.89 11.23
N PHE A 20 -8.60 -2.97 11.36
CA PHE A 20 -9.16 -4.24 11.84
C PHE A 20 -9.52 -4.14 13.33
N GLU A 21 -8.62 -3.63 14.15
CA GLU A 21 -8.84 -3.48 15.59
C GLU A 21 -10.07 -2.63 15.88
N THR A 22 -10.09 -1.38 15.40
CA THR A 22 -11.11 -0.40 15.79
C THR A 22 -12.38 -0.46 14.94
N LYS A 23 -12.27 -0.56 13.60
CA LYS A 23 -13.44 -0.45 12.71
C LYS A 23 -14.13 -1.79 12.45
N MET A 24 -13.38 -2.90 12.41
CA MET A 24 -13.97 -4.21 12.14
C MET A 24 -14.40 -4.92 13.42
N PHE A 25 -13.57 -4.88 14.46
CA PHE A 25 -13.83 -5.58 15.71
C PHE A 25 -14.27 -4.67 16.85
N GLY A 26 -14.11 -3.34 16.73
CA GLY A 26 -14.51 -2.39 17.78
C GLY A 26 -13.60 -2.44 19.03
N TRP A 27 -12.34 -2.85 18.89
CA TRP A 27 -11.40 -2.98 19.99
C TRP A 27 -10.45 -1.79 20.04
N GLU A 28 -10.11 -1.41 21.28
CA GLU A 28 -9.16 -0.34 21.59
C GLU A 28 -8.11 -0.85 22.59
N GLY A 29 -6.93 -0.23 22.59
CA GLY A 29 -5.85 -0.54 23.50
C GLY A 29 -5.08 -1.81 23.14
N VAL A 30 -4.44 -2.43 24.13
CA VAL A 30 -3.61 -3.63 23.95
C VAL A 30 -4.49 -4.86 23.73
N LEU A 31 -4.31 -5.54 22.64
CA LEU A 31 -5.07 -6.74 22.30
C LEU A 31 -4.68 -7.93 23.18
N THR A 32 -5.68 -8.71 23.59
CA THR A 32 -5.45 -10.03 24.17
C THR A 32 -4.98 -11.04 23.10
N PRO A 33 -4.32 -12.13 23.50
CA PRO A 33 -3.95 -13.20 22.55
C PRO A 33 -5.12 -13.75 21.74
N GLY A 34 -6.31 -13.85 22.35
CA GLY A 34 -7.53 -14.30 21.68
C GLY A 34 -8.02 -13.30 20.62
N GLN A 35 -7.92 -12.00 20.88
CA GLN A 35 -8.26 -10.95 19.91
C GLN A 35 -7.27 -10.95 18.73
N THR A 36 -5.97 -11.07 19.01
CA THR A 36 -4.94 -11.21 18.00
C THR A 36 -5.23 -12.42 17.07
N ALA A 37 -5.58 -13.55 17.64
CA ALA A 37 -5.91 -14.77 16.89
C ALA A 37 -7.18 -14.57 16.00
N GLN A 38 -8.18 -13.79 16.48
CA GLN A 38 -9.37 -13.50 15.68
C GLN A 38 -9.05 -12.61 14.47
N ILE A 39 -8.20 -11.60 14.61
CA ILE A 39 -7.74 -10.78 13.47
C ILE A 39 -6.95 -11.64 12.48
N ALA A 40 -6.04 -12.49 12.97
CA ALA A 40 -5.28 -13.40 12.13
C ALA A 40 -6.20 -14.37 11.36
N ALA A 41 -7.25 -14.90 12.00
CA ALA A 41 -8.25 -15.73 11.34
C ALA A 41 -9.02 -14.98 10.26
N ALA A 42 -9.39 -13.72 10.49
CA ALA A 42 -10.04 -12.88 9.48
C ALA A 42 -9.12 -12.62 8.28
N LYS A 43 -7.85 -12.31 8.51
CA LYS A 43 -6.85 -12.17 7.42
C LYS A 43 -6.63 -13.47 6.67
N ARG A 44 -6.73 -14.61 7.33
CA ARG A 44 -6.66 -15.91 6.68
C ARG A 44 -7.80 -16.14 5.70
N VAL A 45 -9.02 -15.67 5.97
CA VAL A 45 -10.15 -15.73 5.01
C VAL A 45 -9.83 -14.94 3.74
N ILE A 46 -9.22 -13.73 3.88
CA ILE A 46 -8.81 -12.93 2.72
C ILE A 46 -7.77 -13.67 1.88
N TYR A 47 -6.76 -14.22 2.55
CA TYR A 47 -5.70 -14.96 1.87
C TYR A 47 -6.22 -16.23 1.18
N ASP A 48 -7.14 -16.96 1.79
CA ASP A 48 -7.77 -18.12 1.15
C ASP A 48 -8.59 -17.69 -0.09
N GLY A 49 -9.23 -16.50 -0.05
CA GLY A 49 -9.87 -15.89 -1.22
C GLY A 49 -8.86 -15.57 -2.33
N PHE A 50 -7.70 -15.01 -1.99
CA PHE A 50 -6.61 -14.80 -2.95
C PHE A 50 -6.16 -16.12 -3.60
N ILE A 51 -5.94 -17.17 -2.82
CA ILE A 51 -5.57 -18.49 -3.34
C ILE A 51 -6.65 -19.04 -4.28
N ALA A 52 -7.93 -18.90 -3.91
CA ALA A 52 -9.05 -19.34 -4.74
C ALA A 52 -9.14 -18.56 -6.06
N ALA A 53 -8.83 -17.25 -6.05
CA ALA A 53 -8.77 -16.45 -7.26
C ALA A 53 -7.65 -16.92 -8.21
N ILE A 54 -6.45 -17.23 -7.67
CA ILE A 54 -5.36 -17.80 -8.46
C ILE A 54 -5.79 -19.15 -9.07
N ALA A 55 -6.38 -20.03 -8.28
CA ALA A 55 -6.91 -21.32 -8.76
C ALA A 55 -7.99 -21.16 -9.84
N SER A 56 -8.68 -20.02 -9.86
CA SER A 56 -9.74 -19.69 -10.85
C SER A 56 -9.22 -18.93 -12.08
N GLY A 57 -7.89 -18.79 -12.25
CA GLY A 57 -7.28 -18.25 -13.47
C GLY A 57 -6.65 -16.87 -13.36
N VAL A 58 -6.60 -16.24 -12.18
CA VAL A 58 -5.76 -15.04 -11.98
C VAL A 58 -4.29 -15.42 -12.16
N THR A 59 -3.58 -14.67 -12.99
CA THR A 59 -2.17 -14.96 -13.34
C THR A 59 -1.27 -14.78 -12.12
N LYS A 60 -0.70 -15.86 -11.63
CA LYS A 60 0.13 -15.89 -10.42
C LYS A 60 1.30 -14.92 -10.49
N GLU A 61 1.94 -14.80 -11.63
CA GLU A 61 3.13 -13.97 -11.85
C GLU A 61 2.86 -12.47 -11.72
N LYS A 62 1.58 -12.07 -11.84
CA LYS A 62 1.12 -10.69 -11.70
C LYS A 62 0.49 -10.40 -10.35
N ALA A 63 0.08 -11.45 -9.64
CA ALA A 63 -0.66 -11.37 -8.39
C ALA A 63 0.27 -11.34 -7.18
N GLY A 64 -0.10 -10.54 -6.18
CA GLY A 64 0.63 -10.45 -4.92
C GLY A 64 -0.30 -10.11 -3.76
N ILE A 65 0.24 -10.25 -2.57
CA ILE A 65 -0.43 -9.83 -1.32
C ILE A 65 0.42 -8.79 -0.59
N LEU A 66 -0.25 -7.90 0.12
CA LEU A 66 0.38 -7.00 1.09
C LEU A 66 -0.26 -7.25 2.45
N VAL A 67 0.50 -7.79 3.38
CA VAL A 67 0.04 -8.18 4.72
C VAL A 67 1.10 -7.86 5.76
N ASP A 68 0.67 -7.45 6.94
CA ASP A 68 1.55 -7.17 8.09
C ASP A 68 2.02 -8.47 8.77
N GLU A 69 3.14 -8.41 9.46
CA GLU A 69 3.68 -9.55 10.21
C GLU A 69 2.92 -9.82 11.51
N GLN A 70 2.35 -8.79 12.17
CA GLN A 70 1.69 -8.91 13.47
C GLN A 70 0.54 -9.93 13.45
N PHE A 71 -0.30 -9.87 12.41
CA PHE A 71 -1.45 -10.76 12.25
C PHE A 71 -1.31 -11.72 11.08
N GLY A 72 -0.31 -11.53 10.23
CA GLY A 72 -0.15 -12.26 8.98
C GLY A 72 1.14 -13.07 8.84
N ALA A 73 1.94 -13.24 9.91
CA ALA A 73 3.22 -13.97 9.85
C ALA A 73 3.10 -15.33 9.16
N ALA A 74 2.11 -16.15 9.56
CA ALA A 74 1.87 -17.46 8.94
C ALA A 74 1.47 -17.35 7.46
N ILE A 75 0.78 -16.28 7.07
CA ILE A 75 0.40 -16.01 5.68
C ILE A 75 1.64 -15.64 4.85
N LEU A 76 2.53 -14.78 5.39
CA LEU A 76 3.79 -14.42 4.72
C LEU A 76 4.65 -15.65 4.43
N HIS A 77 4.81 -16.54 5.41
CA HIS A 77 5.55 -17.79 5.22
C HIS A 77 4.91 -18.73 4.18
N ASP A 78 3.58 -18.92 4.23
CA ASP A 78 2.88 -19.79 3.26
C ASP A 78 2.93 -19.19 1.85
N ALA A 79 2.71 -17.89 1.71
CA ALA A 79 2.76 -17.19 0.43
C ALA A 79 4.15 -17.25 -0.21
N LYS A 80 5.21 -17.06 0.59
CA LYS A 80 6.60 -17.21 0.15
C LYS A 80 6.90 -18.65 -0.29
N ALA A 81 6.50 -19.65 0.51
CA ALA A 81 6.69 -21.06 0.17
C ALA A 81 5.98 -21.46 -1.13
N ARG A 82 4.84 -20.81 -1.43
CA ARG A 82 4.12 -20.98 -2.70
C ARG A 82 4.68 -20.15 -3.86
N GLY A 83 5.69 -19.31 -3.61
CA GLY A 83 6.29 -18.42 -4.62
C GLY A 83 5.34 -17.32 -5.10
N PHE A 84 4.46 -16.80 -4.23
CA PHE A 84 3.68 -15.61 -4.50
C PHE A 84 4.50 -14.34 -4.24
N THR A 85 4.19 -13.27 -4.95
CA THR A 85 4.71 -11.94 -4.63
C THR A 85 4.14 -11.48 -3.29
N THR A 86 5.02 -11.13 -2.35
CA THR A 86 4.65 -10.67 -1.02
C THR A 86 5.14 -9.26 -0.78
N ALA A 87 4.32 -8.44 -0.12
CA ALA A 87 4.72 -7.16 0.45
C ALA A 87 4.40 -7.14 1.94
N CYS A 88 5.31 -6.54 2.74
CA CYS A 88 5.15 -6.42 4.17
C CYS A 88 5.45 -4.98 4.61
N PRO A 89 4.60 -4.36 5.45
CA PRO A 89 4.83 -3.00 5.93
C PRO A 89 5.94 -2.96 6.98
N ALA A 90 6.82 -1.96 6.88
CA ALA A 90 7.82 -1.63 7.89
C ALA A 90 7.40 -0.42 8.75
N GLU A 91 6.38 0.32 8.30
CA GLU A 91 5.90 1.49 9.04
C GLU A 91 5.07 1.11 10.27
N LYS A 92 5.16 1.94 11.30
CA LYS A 92 4.29 1.90 12.48
C LYS A 92 2.84 2.24 12.11
N SER A 93 1.89 1.47 12.62
CA SER A 93 0.48 1.66 12.30
C SER A 93 -0.07 2.98 12.89
N GLY A 94 -0.87 3.70 12.09
CA GLY A 94 -1.61 4.88 12.55
C GLY A 94 -0.79 6.15 12.78
N GLN A 95 0.47 6.19 12.37
CA GLN A 95 1.36 7.33 12.56
C GLN A 95 1.06 8.50 11.60
N GLU A 96 1.28 9.72 12.07
CA GLU A 96 1.29 10.93 11.24
C GLU A 96 2.69 11.18 10.64
N GLU A 97 3.73 11.08 11.46
CA GLU A 97 5.14 11.12 11.03
C GLU A 97 5.66 9.70 10.85
N PHE A 98 6.31 9.38 9.73
CA PHE A 98 6.87 8.05 9.48
C PHE A 98 7.85 7.65 10.59
N ASP A 99 7.61 6.47 11.14
CA ASP A 99 8.52 5.75 12.02
C ASP A 99 8.44 4.25 11.75
N PHE A 100 9.47 3.51 12.15
CA PHE A 100 9.49 2.06 12.02
C PHE A 100 8.65 1.39 13.10
N GLU A 101 7.90 0.35 12.74
CA GLU A 101 7.14 -0.46 13.71
C GLU A 101 8.06 -1.07 14.76
N TYR A 102 9.23 -1.53 14.34
CA TYR A 102 10.21 -2.20 15.19
C TYR A 102 11.47 -1.34 15.44
N GLY A 103 11.37 -0.03 15.31
CA GLY A 103 12.46 0.90 15.59
C GLY A 103 13.76 0.51 14.90
N ASP A 104 14.85 0.36 15.65
CA ASP A 104 16.17 0.01 15.10
C ASP A 104 16.27 -1.44 14.62
N ASP A 105 15.37 -2.32 15.04
CA ASP A 105 15.33 -3.73 14.63
C ASP A 105 14.62 -3.97 13.29
N PHE A 106 14.19 -2.90 12.57
CA PHE A 106 13.46 -3.01 11.31
C PHE A 106 14.13 -3.93 10.29
N ALA A 107 15.46 -3.91 10.23
CA ALA A 107 16.24 -4.73 9.32
C ALA A 107 16.10 -6.24 9.63
N ALA A 108 16.15 -6.61 10.91
CA ALA A 108 15.97 -7.99 11.34
C ALA A 108 14.57 -8.52 11.00
N HIS A 109 13.53 -7.68 11.14
CA HIS A 109 12.17 -8.03 10.78
C HIS A 109 11.98 -8.20 9.26
N ILE A 110 12.60 -7.35 8.44
CA ILE A 110 12.63 -7.53 6.99
C ILE A 110 13.28 -8.86 6.61
N GLU A 111 14.43 -9.19 7.20
CA GLU A 111 15.13 -10.45 6.90
C GLU A 111 14.42 -11.70 7.43
N LEU A 112 13.63 -11.58 8.49
CA LEU A 112 12.83 -12.69 9.02
C LEU A 112 11.81 -13.19 7.98
N PHE A 113 11.15 -12.30 7.28
CA PHE A 113 10.13 -12.65 6.28
C PHE A 113 10.66 -12.59 4.84
N GLN A 114 11.67 -11.77 4.57
CA GLN A 114 12.22 -11.52 3.24
C GLN A 114 11.10 -11.35 2.20
N PRO A 115 10.19 -10.38 2.37
CA PRO A 115 9.14 -10.14 1.40
C PRO A 115 9.74 -9.69 0.05
N THR A 116 9.01 -9.88 -1.04
CA THR A 116 9.42 -9.32 -2.33
C THR A 116 9.52 -7.80 -2.25
N PHE A 117 8.59 -7.17 -1.53
CA PHE A 117 8.60 -5.73 -1.28
C PHE A 117 8.53 -5.43 0.21
N CYS A 118 9.47 -4.64 0.71
CA CYS A 118 9.31 -3.89 1.95
C CYS A 118 8.50 -2.63 1.64
N LYS A 119 7.33 -2.48 2.26
CA LYS A 119 6.41 -1.36 2.00
C LYS A 119 6.47 -0.35 3.14
N VAL A 120 6.34 0.93 2.80
CA VAL A 120 6.06 1.99 3.77
C VAL A 120 4.85 2.80 3.33
N LEU A 121 4.03 3.27 4.28
CA LEU A 121 3.02 4.30 4.07
C LEU A 121 3.51 5.60 4.71
N VAL A 122 3.53 6.66 3.91
CA VAL A 122 4.02 7.97 4.35
C VAL A 122 3.04 9.06 3.96
N ARG A 123 2.72 9.93 4.92
CA ARG A 123 2.02 11.18 4.69
C ARG A 123 3.06 12.27 4.45
N TYR A 124 3.07 12.80 3.24
CA TYR A 124 4.07 13.79 2.84
C TYR A 124 3.40 14.89 2.01
N ASN A 125 3.16 16.04 2.64
CA ASN A 125 2.79 17.25 1.91
C ASN A 125 4.03 18.13 1.79
N PRO A 126 4.54 18.42 0.57
CA PRO A 126 5.75 19.23 0.39
C PRO A 126 5.60 20.67 0.91
N GLU A 127 4.38 21.19 1.02
CA GLU A 127 4.08 22.50 1.59
C GLU A 127 3.72 22.45 3.08
N GLY A 128 3.73 21.25 3.68
CA GLY A 128 3.45 21.05 5.11
C GLY A 128 4.65 21.32 6.02
N ASP A 129 4.66 20.70 7.22
CA ASP A 129 5.74 20.86 8.19
C ASP A 129 7.08 20.38 7.63
N GLN A 130 7.94 21.33 7.29
CA GLN A 130 9.27 21.07 6.74
C GLN A 130 10.20 20.35 7.72
N ALA A 131 10.03 20.55 9.03
CA ALA A 131 10.84 19.87 10.02
C ALA A 131 10.44 18.38 10.13
N LEU A 132 9.13 18.08 10.10
CA LEU A 132 8.59 16.75 10.04
C LEU A 132 9.05 16.04 8.75
N ASN A 133 8.90 16.71 7.60
CA ASN A 133 9.30 16.16 6.30
C ASN A 133 10.80 15.80 6.26
N ARG A 134 11.68 16.65 6.83
CA ARG A 134 13.12 16.33 6.92
C ARG A 134 13.41 15.13 7.80
N ARG A 135 12.73 15.01 8.97
CA ARG A 135 12.96 13.87 9.88
C ARG A 135 12.52 12.55 9.26
N GLN A 136 11.33 12.53 8.66
CA GLN A 136 10.83 11.30 8.01
C GLN A 136 11.65 10.95 6.77
N SER A 137 12.09 11.91 5.95
CA SER A 137 12.98 11.67 4.82
C SER A 137 14.32 11.04 5.26
N ALA A 138 14.89 11.46 6.39
CA ALA A 138 16.12 10.87 6.93
C ALA A 138 15.93 9.39 7.33
N ARG A 139 14.79 9.05 7.98
CA ARG A 139 14.47 7.65 8.32
C ARG A 139 14.21 6.81 7.05
N LEU A 140 13.49 7.37 6.08
CA LEU A 140 13.21 6.73 4.80
C LEU A 140 14.46 6.49 3.96
N LYS A 141 15.41 7.44 3.98
CA LYS A 141 16.72 7.24 3.37
C LYS A 141 17.46 6.06 4.01
N ARG A 142 17.44 5.96 5.34
CA ARG A 142 18.05 4.82 6.06
C ARG A 142 17.46 3.48 5.59
N LEU A 143 16.13 3.41 5.38
CA LEU A 143 15.47 2.23 4.83
C LEU A 143 15.89 1.96 3.39
N SER A 144 15.89 3.01 2.56
CA SER A 144 16.29 2.92 1.15
C SER A 144 17.73 2.40 1.00
N ASP A 145 18.66 2.95 1.78
CA ASP A 145 20.07 2.52 1.79
C ASP A 145 20.20 1.05 2.21
N TYR A 146 19.44 0.62 3.22
CA TYR A 146 19.44 -0.77 3.69
C TYR A 146 18.90 -1.73 2.61
N LEU A 147 17.74 -1.42 2.01
CA LEU A 147 17.11 -2.28 1.02
C LEU A 147 17.98 -2.46 -0.22
N HIS A 148 18.63 -1.39 -0.70
CA HIS A 148 19.48 -1.46 -1.89
C HIS A 148 20.90 -1.95 -1.62
N GLY A 149 21.36 -1.87 -0.37
CA GLY A 149 22.74 -2.26 0.00
C GLY A 149 22.86 -3.66 0.59
N SER A 150 21.84 -4.13 1.32
CA SER A 150 21.98 -5.30 2.19
C SER A 150 20.84 -6.30 2.10
N SER A 151 19.66 -5.91 1.56
CA SER A 151 18.49 -6.78 1.49
C SER A 151 18.24 -7.30 0.09
N GLN A 152 17.41 -8.37 0.00
CA GLN A 152 16.86 -8.88 -1.27
C GLN A 152 15.46 -8.28 -1.57
N SER A 153 14.88 -7.58 -0.62
CA SER A 153 13.55 -6.97 -0.77
C SER A 153 13.64 -5.67 -1.55
N LEU A 154 12.70 -5.46 -2.47
CA LEU A 154 12.51 -4.21 -3.18
C LEU A 154 11.75 -3.20 -2.29
N PHE A 155 11.87 -1.92 -2.62
CA PHE A 155 11.24 -0.84 -1.88
C PHE A 155 9.91 -0.40 -2.52
N MET A 156 8.78 -0.60 -1.82
CA MET A 156 7.48 -0.08 -2.21
C MET A 156 7.08 1.11 -1.32
N PHE A 157 6.88 2.26 -1.92
CA PHE A 157 6.54 3.50 -1.20
C PHE A 157 5.09 3.89 -1.45
N GLU A 158 4.26 3.80 -0.41
CA GLU A 158 2.88 4.29 -0.44
C GLU A 158 2.85 5.76 -0.03
N LEU A 159 2.68 6.63 -1.02
CA LEU A 159 2.63 8.08 -0.85
C LEU A 159 1.18 8.55 -0.68
N LEU A 160 0.89 9.19 0.44
CA LEU A 160 -0.32 9.97 0.65
C LEU A 160 0.05 11.45 0.75
N VAL A 161 -0.72 12.31 0.08
CA VAL A 161 -0.54 13.76 0.13
C VAL A 161 -1.80 14.40 0.75
N PRO A 162 -1.92 14.37 2.10
CA PRO A 162 -3.06 14.99 2.76
C PRO A 162 -2.98 16.51 2.64
N PRO A 163 -4.15 17.20 2.52
CA PRO A 163 -4.16 18.65 2.48
C PRO A 163 -3.78 19.26 3.83
N GLU A 164 -3.02 20.34 3.79
CA GLU A 164 -2.87 21.23 4.92
C GLU A 164 -4.15 22.05 5.14
N LYS A 165 -4.33 22.58 6.34
CA LYS A 165 -5.51 23.41 6.64
C LYS A 165 -5.63 24.62 5.72
N SER A 166 -4.53 25.33 5.47
CA SER A 166 -4.47 26.48 4.55
C SER A 166 -4.93 26.12 3.15
N GLN A 167 -4.49 24.97 2.64
CA GLN A 167 -4.87 24.48 1.31
C GLN A 167 -6.38 24.15 1.25
N LEU A 168 -6.93 23.53 2.30
CA LEU A 168 -8.40 23.32 2.37
C LEU A 168 -9.18 24.62 2.46
N ASP A 169 -8.66 25.63 3.19
CA ASP A 169 -9.29 26.95 3.29
C ASP A 169 -9.36 27.65 1.91
N GLU A 170 -8.34 27.52 1.06
CA GLU A 170 -8.34 28.02 -0.33
C GLU A 170 -9.44 27.37 -1.17
N PHE A 171 -9.70 26.09 -0.97
CA PHE A 171 -10.79 25.36 -1.62
C PHE A 171 -12.10 25.41 -0.83
N LYS A 172 -12.24 26.30 0.17
CA LYS A 172 -13.46 26.46 0.98
C LYS A 172 -13.93 25.15 1.63
N GLY A 173 -12.99 24.28 1.98
CA GLY A 173 -13.23 22.96 2.57
C GLY A 173 -13.59 21.87 1.55
N ASP A 174 -13.59 22.15 0.27
CA ASP A 174 -13.88 21.16 -0.78
C ASP A 174 -12.66 20.27 -1.05
N LYS A 175 -12.68 19.08 -0.42
CA LYS A 175 -11.64 18.06 -0.62
C LYS A 175 -11.56 17.52 -2.04
N LYS A 176 -12.68 17.51 -2.77
CA LYS A 176 -12.67 17.01 -4.16
C LYS A 176 -11.96 18.00 -5.08
N ALA A 177 -12.18 19.31 -4.88
CA ALA A 177 -11.45 20.32 -5.60
C ALA A 177 -9.94 20.26 -5.28
N TYR A 178 -9.56 20.12 -4.00
CA TYR A 178 -8.16 19.88 -3.64
C TYR A 178 -7.58 18.65 -4.36
N ASP A 179 -8.30 17.53 -4.35
CA ASP A 179 -7.86 16.27 -4.96
C ASP A 179 -7.68 16.40 -6.47
N LEU A 180 -8.50 17.22 -7.13
CA LEU A 180 -8.46 17.42 -8.58
C LEU A 180 -7.40 18.46 -8.99
N ASP A 181 -7.35 19.61 -8.31
CA ASP A 181 -6.65 20.80 -8.80
C ASP A 181 -5.25 20.98 -8.17
N LEU A 182 -5.03 20.55 -6.91
CA LEU A 182 -3.77 20.81 -6.21
C LEU A 182 -2.97 19.52 -5.91
N ARG A 183 -3.61 18.48 -5.38
CA ARG A 183 -2.92 17.25 -4.97
C ARG A 183 -2.02 16.64 -6.05
N PRO A 184 -2.37 16.60 -7.35
CA PRO A 184 -1.50 16.03 -8.37
C PRO A 184 -0.14 16.73 -8.48
N SER A 185 -0.11 18.06 -8.39
CA SER A 185 1.14 18.83 -8.42
C SER A 185 1.97 18.65 -7.16
N LEU A 186 1.32 18.60 -5.99
CA LEU A 186 1.99 18.30 -4.73
C LEU A 186 2.56 16.88 -4.71
N MET A 187 1.90 15.91 -5.33
CA MET A 187 2.42 14.54 -5.45
C MET A 187 3.70 14.50 -6.29
N VAL A 188 3.73 15.21 -7.41
CA VAL A 188 4.94 15.36 -8.23
C VAL A 188 6.08 15.98 -7.41
N GLN A 189 5.80 17.06 -6.68
CA GLN A 189 6.80 17.73 -5.83
C GLN A 189 7.26 16.80 -4.68
N ALA A 190 6.35 16.08 -4.02
CA ALA A 190 6.70 15.13 -2.97
C ALA A 190 7.67 14.05 -3.46
N ILE A 191 7.42 13.50 -4.65
CA ILE A 191 8.35 12.53 -5.28
C ILE A 191 9.72 13.18 -5.53
N GLN A 192 9.74 14.42 -6.04
CA GLN A 192 10.99 15.16 -6.26
C GLN A 192 11.78 15.39 -4.98
N ASP A 193 11.12 15.81 -3.93
CA ASP A 193 11.74 16.10 -2.62
C ASP A 193 12.32 14.81 -2.01
N LEU A 194 11.56 13.72 -2.05
CA LEU A 194 12.01 12.42 -1.55
C LEU A 194 13.20 11.88 -2.35
N GLN A 195 13.17 11.96 -3.68
CA GLN A 195 14.33 11.61 -4.51
C GLN A 195 15.54 12.51 -4.24
N GLY A 196 15.31 13.81 -4.04
CA GLY A 196 16.35 14.76 -3.61
C GLY A 196 16.97 14.40 -2.26
N ALA A 197 16.19 13.82 -1.36
CA ALA A 197 16.63 13.27 -0.08
C ALA A 197 17.24 11.85 -0.19
N GLN A 198 17.45 11.33 -1.41
CA GLN A 198 17.98 10.00 -1.69
C GLN A 198 17.09 8.85 -1.17
N VAL A 199 15.80 9.05 -1.17
CA VAL A 199 14.80 8.00 -0.96
C VAL A 199 14.45 7.44 -2.34
N GLU A 200 14.76 6.17 -2.57
CA GLU A 200 14.77 5.55 -3.91
C GLU A 200 13.82 4.33 -3.97
N PRO A 201 12.52 4.53 -4.11
CA PRO A 201 11.59 3.40 -4.25
C PRO A 201 11.75 2.69 -5.61
N ASP A 202 11.53 1.38 -5.60
CA ASP A 202 11.40 0.57 -6.82
C ASP A 202 9.98 0.65 -7.38
N VAL A 203 8.99 0.88 -6.50
CA VAL A 203 7.58 1.05 -6.85
C VAL A 203 6.97 2.18 -6.03
N TRP A 204 6.35 3.14 -6.70
CA TRP A 204 5.47 4.12 -6.09
C TRP A 204 4.03 3.61 -6.07
N LYS A 205 3.46 3.44 -4.89
CA LYS A 205 2.04 3.18 -4.66
C LYS A 205 1.37 4.51 -4.32
N ILE A 206 0.53 5.03 -5.22
CA ILE A 206 0.00 6.39 -5.13
C ILE A 206 -1.52 6.43 -5.10
N GLU A 207 -2.05 7.52 -4.57
CA GLU A 207 -3.48 7.81 -4.61
C GLU A 207 -3.95 7.97 -6.04
N GLY A 208 -5.18 7.54 -6.33
CA GLY A 208 -5.77 7.65 -7.67
C GLY A 208 -5.82 9.08 -8.19
N LEU A 209 -5.65 9.22 -9.50
CA LEU A 209 -5.65 10.48 -10.24
C LEU A 209 -6.75 10.45 -11.30
N ASP A 210 -7.48 11.57 -11.44
CA ASP A 210 -8.61 11.67 -12.34
C ASP A 210 -8.20 11.95 -13.79
N GLN A 211 -7.05 12.63 -13.98
CA GLN A 211 -6.59 13.05 -15.29
C GLN A 211 -5.40 12.21 -15.76
N ARG A 212 -5.43 11.84 -17.03
CA ARG A 212 -4.35 11.08 -17.67
C ARG A 212 -3.02 11.86 -17.64
N GLU A 213 -3.09 13.16 -17.82
CA GLU A 213 -1.96 14.08 -17.82
C GLU A 213 -1.25 14.09 -16.46
N ASP A 214 -2.00 14.02 -15.37
CA ASP A 214 -1.46 13.93 -14.01
C ASP A 214 -0.74 12.59 -13.79
N CYS A 215 -1.34 11.49 -14.24
CA CYS A 215 -0.68 10.20 -14.25
C CYS A 215 0.65 10.23 -15.03
N ALA A 216 0.66 10.87 -16.20
CA ALA A 216 1.87 10.99 -17.02
C ALA A 216 2.95 11.85 -16.32
N ARG A 217 2.57 12.94 -15.64
CA ARG A 217 3.50 13.78 -14.86
C ARG A 217 4.12 12.98 -13.70
N VAL A 218 3.31 12.19 -13.00
CA VAL A 218 3.80 11.34 -11.90
C VAL A 218 4.79 10.30 -12.40
N VAL A 219 4.49 9.60 -13.50
CA VAL A 219 5.45 8.64 -14.09
C VAL A 219 6.73 9.34 -14.53
N SER A 220 6.61 10.50 -15.17
CA SER A 220 7.77 11.28 -15.62
C SER A 220 8.71 11.63 -14.47
N VAL A 221 8.17 12.09 -13.33
CA VAL A 221 9.00 12.43 -12.17
C VAL A 221 9.54 11.18 -11.48
N ALA A 222 8.74 10.10 -11.36
CA ALA A 222 9.18 8.86 -10.75
C ALA A 222 10.38 8.24 -11.49
N ARG A 223 10.43 8.41 -12.82
CA ARG A 223 11.45 7.84 -13.71
C ARG A 223 12.58 8.79 -14.09
N ARG A 224 12.59 10.02 -13.60
CA ARG A 224 13.66 10.97 -13.94
C ARG A 224 15.04 10.47 -13.50
N ASP A 225 16.08 11.01 -14.11
CA ASP A 225 17.48 10.81 -13.73
C ASP A 225 17.90 9.34 -13.74
N GLY A 226 17.49 8.58 -14.78
CA GLY A 226 17.91 7.18 -15.00
C GLY A 226 17.15 6.14 -14.16
N ARG A 227 15.96 6.49 -13.61
CA ARG A 227 15.09 5.56 -12.88
C ARG A 227 14.07 4.88 -13.81
N ASP A 228 14.48 4.50 -15.01
CA ASP A 228 13.60 4.07 -16.12
C ASP A 228 12.71 2.86 -15.76
N ASP A 229 13.19 1.98 -14.87
CA ASP A 229 12.48 0.78 -14.45
C ASP A 229 11.56 0.96 -13.23
N VAL A 230 11.48 2.17 -12.66
CA VAL A 230 10.57 2.43 -11.53
C VAL A 230 9.12 2.36 -11.99
N GLY A 231 8.31 1.57 -11.28
CA GLY A 231 6.88 1.41 -11.56
C GLY A 231 6.00 2.27 -10.65
N CYS A 232 4.79 2.57 -11.15
CA CYS A 232 3.72 3.17 -10.36
C CYS A 232 2.55 2.21 -10.28
N ILE A 233 1.89 2.13 -9.11
CA ILE A 233 0.64 1.41 -8.90
C ILE A 233 -0.36 2.29 -8.17
N ILE A 234 -1.67 2.06 -8.41
CA ILE A 234 -2.75 2.84 -7.80
C ILE A 234 -3.23 2.18 -6.51
N LEU A 235 -3.45 2.98 -5.46
CA LEU A 235 -4.17 2.59 -4.26
C LEU A 235 -5.64 3.05 -4.29
N GLY A 236 -6.53 2.31 -3.61
CA GLY A 236 -7.97 2.57 -3.63
C GLY A 236 -8.45 3.69 -2.69
N ARG A 237 -7.62 4.21 -1.79
CA ARG A 237 -7.91 5.30 -0.81
C ARG A 237 -9.17 5.10 0.05
N GLY A 238 -9.89 3.99 -0.10
CA GLY A 238 -11.17 3.75 0.57
C GLY A 238 -12.39 4.37 -0.13
N GLU A 239 -12.20 4.82 -1.36
CA GLU A 239 -13.28 5.25 -2.25
C GLU A 239 -14.17 4.07 -2.69
N ASP A 240 -15.31 4.38 -3.27
CA ASP A 240 -16.22 3.38 -3.81
C ASP A 240 -15.64 2.67 -5.06
N ASP A 241 -16.21 1.52 -5.40
CA ASP A 241 -15.76 0.68 -6.51
C ASP A 241 -15.79 1.42 -7.86
N LYS A 242 -16.77 2.29 -8.09
CA LYS A 242 -16.89 3.06 -9.33
C LYS A 242 -15.70 4.02 -9.49
N LYS A 243 -15.41 4.79 -8.44
CA LYS A 243 -14.30 5.75 -8.45
C LYS A 243 -12.95 5.07 -8.59
N VAL A 244 -12.75 3.96 -7.89
CA VAL A 244 -11.54 3.15 -8.02
C VAL A 244 -11.36 2.65 -9.45
N ARG A 245 -12.40 2.13 -10.10
CA ARG A 245 -12.35 1.68 -11.51
C ARG A 245 -12.02 2.81 -12.47
N GLU A 246 -12.55 4.02 -12.26
CA GLU A 246 -12.19 5.21 -13.05
C GLU A 246 -10.69 5.50 -12.95
N TRP A 247 -10.14 5.54 -11.75
CA TRP A 247 -8.69 5.75 -11.53
C TRP A 247 -7.82 4.65 -12.16
N LEU A 248 -8.23 3.40 -12.03
CA LEU A 248 -7.52 2.28 -12.64
C LEU A 248 -7.52 2.38 -14.17
N ALA A 249 -8.64 2.74 -14.77
CA ALA A 249 -8.75 2.93 -16.22
C ALA A 249 -7.88 4.10 -16.71
N THR A 250 -7.89 5.22 -15.97
CA THR A 250 -7.04 6.39 -16.26
C THR A 250 -5.56 6.01 -16.21
N ALA A 251 -5.13 5.38 -15.13
CA ALA A 251 -3.74 4.98 -14.92
C ALA A 251 -3.27 3.92 -15.95
N ALA A 252 -4.10 2.94 -16.27
CA ALA A 252 -3.79 1.88 -17.22
C ALA A 252 -3.50 2.41 -18.64
N SER A 253 -3.97 3.61 -18.97
CA SER A 253 -3.69 4.27 -20.25
C SER A 253 -2.28 4.89 -20.33
N VAL A 254 -1.53 4.93 -19.22
CA VAL A 254 -0.24 5.61 -19.11
C VAL A 254 0.89 4.58 -18.90
N PRO A 255 1.83 4.44 -19.85
CA PRO A 255 2.99 3.58 -19.67
C PRO A 255 3.79 3.99 -18.43
N GLY A 256 4.10 3.00 -17.58
CA GLY A 256 4.78 3.22 -16.30
C GLY A 256 3.88 2.94 -15.09
N PHE A 257 2.56 2.99 -15.27
CA PHE A 257 1.66 2.31 -14.34
C PHE A 257 1.66 0.81 -14.65
N VAL A 258 2.05 0.03 -13.65
CA VAL A 258 2.23 -1.42 -13.81
C VAL A 258 1.17 -2.24 -13.07
N GLY A 259 0.26 -1.59 -12.33
CA GLY A 259 -0.78 -2.30 -11.61
C GLY A 259 -1.47 -1.49 -10.52
N PHE A 260 -1.92 -2.20 -9.49
CA PHE A 260 -2.70 -1.62 -8.40
C PHE A 260 -2.50 -2.38 -7.08
N ALA A 261 -2.88 -1.71 -5.99
CA ALA A 261 -3.04 -2.31 -4.67
C ALA A 261 -4.38 -1.83 -4.08
N VAL A 262 -5.44 -2.52 -4.45
CA VAL A 262 -6.82 -2.27 -4.02
C VAL A 262 -7.31 -3.50 -3.28
N GLY A 263 -7.93 -3.35 -2.12
CA GLY A 263 -8.29 -4.52 -1.34
C GLY A 263 -9.52 -4.34 -0.46
N ARG A 264 -9.72 -3.16 0.15
CA ARG A 264 -10.84 -2.96 1.09
C ARG A 264 -12.20 -3.24 0.44
N THR A 265 -12.40 -2.85 -0.80
CA THR A 265 -13.59 -3.15 -1.61
C THR A 265 -13.77 -4.65 -1.83
N ASP A 266 -12.68 -5.42 -1.84
CA ASP A 266 -12.74 -6.85 -2.14
C ASP A 266 -13.09 -7.69 -0.90
N PHE A 267 -12.56 -7.32 0.28
CA PHE A 267 -12.67 -8.19 1.45
C PHE A 267 -13.54 -7.66 2.59
N TRP A 268 -13.79 -6.34 2.69
CA TRP A 268 -14.39 -5.76 3.89
C TRP A 268 -15.81 -6.29 4.15
N GLU A 269 -16.70 -6.18 3.18
CA GLU A 269 -18.08 -6.65 3.33
C GLU A 269 -18.18 -8.18 3.50
N PRO A 270 -17.48 -9.01 2.71
CA PRO A 270 -17.44 -10.45 2.97
C PRO A 270 -17.02 -10.81 4.39
N LEU A 271 -15.99 -10.17 4.94
CA LEU A 271 -15.57 -10.41 6.32
C LEU A 271 -16.62 -9.98 7.34
N VAL A 272 -17.21 -8.79 7.18
CA VAL A 272 -18.28 -8.31 8.06
C VAL A 272 -19.47 -9.27 8.04
N GLY A 273 -19.85 -9.77 6.86
CA GLY A 273 -20.92 -10.76 6.69
C GLY A 273 -20.63 -12.08 7.44
N TRP A 274 -19.40 -12.58 7.30
CA TRP A 274 -18.95 -13.79 7.97
C TRP A 274 -18.87 -13.62 9.51
N LEU A 275 -18.24 -12.55 9.98
CA LEU A 275 -18.12 -12.25 11.41
C LEU A 275 -19.49 -12.07 12.07
N ALA A 276 -20.44 -11.49 11.35
CA ALA A 276 -21.84 -11.37 11.78
C ALA A 276 -22.67 -12.67 11.64
N LYS A 277 -22.04 -13.78 11.18
CA LYS A 277 -22.70 -15.07 10.92
C LYS A 277 -23.84 -15.02 9.91
N LYS A 278 -23.82 -14.04 8.99
CA LYS A 278 -24.80 -13.91 7.90
C LYS A 278 -24.46 -14.77 6.69
N ILE A 279 -23.20 -15.10 6.50
CA ILE A 279 -22.68 -15.98 5.47
C ILE A 279 -21.68 -16.97 6.08
N THR A 280 -21.43 -18.07 5.41
CA THR A 280 -20.41 -19.04 5.82
C THR A 280 -19.00 -18.50 5.55
N ARG A 281 -17.99 -19.15 6.12
CA ARG A 281 -16.59 -18.84 5.82
C ARG A 281 -16.26 -19.09 4.35
N GLU A 282 -16.78 -20.16 3.81
CA GLU A 282 -16.63 -20.58 2.42
C GLU A 282 -17.24 -19.54 1.47
N ASP A 283 -18.44 -18.99 1.79
CA ASP A 283 -19.05 -17.92 1.02
C ASP A 283 -18.19 -16.64 1.05
N ALA A 284 -17.63 -16.28 2.22
CA ALA A 284 -16.74 -15.14 2.33
C ALA A 284 -15.46 -15.31 1.49
N VAL A 285 -14.83 -16.48 1.52
CA VAL A 285 -13.67 -16.82 0.69
C VAL A 285 -14.01 -16.71 -0.81
N ALA A 286 -15.15 -17.30 -1.22
CA ALA A 286 -15.59 -17.26 -2.61
C ALA A 286 -15.86 -15.83 -3.09
N GLU A 287 -16.48 -15.00 -2.25
CA GLU A 287 -16.79 -13.61 -2.60
C GLU A 287 -15.52 -12.75 -2.69
N VAL A 288 -14.55 -12.90 -1.78
CA VAL A 288 -13.22 -12.25 -1.90
C VAL A 288 -12.55 -12.67 -3.20
N ALA A 289 -12.56 -13.97 -3.53
CA ALA A 289 -11.98 -14.47 -4.78
C ALA A 289 -12.66 -13.88 -6.02
N ARG A 290 -13.97 -13.75 -6.00
CA ARG A 290 -14.75 -13.17 -7.10
C ARG A 290 -14.44 -11.69 -7.32
N ARG A 291 -14.30 -10.92 -6.22
CA ARG A 291 -14.04 -9.47 -6.30
C ARG A 291 -12.61 -9.16 -6.73
N TYR A 292 -11.64 -9.95 -6.31
CA TYR A 292 -10.23 -9.78 -6.69
C TYR A 292 -9.95 -10.16 -8.16
N ARG A 293 -10.78 -10.97 -8.81
CA ARG A 293 -10.71 -11.33 -10.24
C ARG A 293 -11.11 -10.20 -11.16
#